data_3aef60b4c9bcd812a2b5eadf5b4ce7c2
#
_entry.id   3aef60b4c9bcd812a2b5eadf5b4ce7c2
#
_cell.length_a   1.000
_cell.length_b   1.000
_cell.length_c   1.000
_cell.angle_alpha   90.00
_cell.angle_beta   90.00
_cell.angle_gamma   90.00
#
_symmetry.space_group_name_H-M   'P 1'
#
loop_
_entity.id
_entity.type
_entity.pdbx_description
1 polymer ?
#
loop_
_entity_poly.entity_id
_entity_poly.type
_entity_poly.pdbx_seq_one_letter_code
_entity_poly.pdbx_strand_id
1 'polypeptide(L)'
;SASYSGNTYKSESINPEDMVNGMHLPTNDVDDNTTTFRLSSYYNLKMNARTTFRTGMLLQRNQLNTYTLSRERQPDLDGDGLPDYNVQRDFDGGFNQAEVFAQIQYRLTEKITVNGGLHTLYFEKTENFAAEPRAAINWQVAPKHQLSLGYGLHNQTQPLPVFFQRETLPDGTSVETNSDLAFTRNQHLVFGYEFKPAPSWRVKAEAYGQWLTDVPVEQQPSSF
;
A
#
# COMPACT_ATOMS: atom_id res chain seq x y z
N SER A 1 -0.13 8.85 -19.75
CA SER A 1 -0.04 10.04 -18.90
C SER A 1 1.28 10.05 -18.13
N ALA A 2 1.72 11.23 -17.76
CA ALA A 2 2.83 11.43 -16.83
C ALA A 2 2.37 12.34 -15.70
N SER A 3 2.82 12.10 -14.48
CA SER A 3 2.51 12.94 -13.32
C SER A 3 3.71 13.04 -12.40
N TYR A 4 3.78 14.14 -11.69
CA TYR A 4 4.74 14.42 -10.64
C TYR A 4 3.98 14.81 -9.38
N SER A 5 4.41 14.29 -8.24
CA SER A 5 3.87 14.68 -6.93
C SER A 5 5.00 14.74 -5.91
N GLY A 6 4.93 15.71 -5.02
CA GLY A 6 5.81 15.81 -3.87
C GLY A 6 4.97 15.91 -2.58
N ASN A 7 5.46 15.34 -1.51
CA ASN A 7 4.89 15.44 -0.17
C ASN A 7 6.03 15.66 0.82
N THR A 8 5.85 16.64 1.69
CA THR A 8 6.78 16.93 2.78
C THR A 8 6.00 16.83 4.09
N TYR A 9 6.50 16.04 5.01
CA TYR A 9 5.96 15.88 6.34
C TYR A 9 7.03 16.22 7.37
N LYS A 10 6.73 17.17 8.24
CA LYS A 10 7.57 17.55 9.39
C LYS A 10 6.70 17.48 10.63
N SER A 11 7.19 16.83 11.65
CA SER A 11 6.51 16.72 12.92
C SER A 11 7.51 16.71 14.06
N GLU A 12 7.19 17.45 15.09
CA GLU A 12 7.90 17.46 16.34
C GLU A 12 6.90 17.12 17.45
N SER A 13 7.20 16.09 18.22
CA SER A 13 6.38 15.68 19.36
C SER A 13 7.10 16.04 20.65
N ILE A 14 6.39 16.71 21.56
CA ILE A 14 6.92 17.13 22.85
C ILE A 14 6.14 16.44 23.95
N ASN A 15 6.84 15.79 24.89
CA ASN A 15 6.23 15.35 26.13
C ASN A 15 6.28 16.53 27.14
N PRO A 16 5.13 17.03 27.63
CA PRO A 16 5.09 18.16 28.57
C PRO A 16 5.79 17.89 29.91
N GLU A 17 5.99 16.63 30.25
CA GLU A 17 6.68 16.23 31.50
C GLU A 17 8.21 16.23 31.34
N ASP A 18 8.72 16.26 30.11
CA ASP A 18 10.16 16.24 29.83
C ASP A 18 10.68 17.68 29.73
N MET A 19 11.17 18.17 30.82
CA MET A 19 11.76 19.52 30.89
C MET A 19 13.21 19.46 31.35
N VAL A 20 14.12 19.96 30.53
CA VAL A 20 15.53 20.18 30.90
C VAL A 20 15.81 21.69 30.96
N ASN A 21 16.31 22.18 32.09
CA ASN A 21 16.63 23.60 32.29
C ASN A 21 15.47 24.56 31.95
N GLY A 22 14.22 24.12 32.15
CA GLY A 22 13.02 24.93 31.86
C GLY A 22 12.59 24.97 30.39
N MET A 23 13.20 24.14 29.52
CA MET A 23 12.82 23.98 28.15
C MET A 23 12.24 22.57 27.92
N HIS A 24 11.15 22.50 27.14
CA HIS A 24 10.64 21.24 26.65
C HIS A 24 11.51 20.77 25.48
N LEU A 25 12.00 19.55 25.55
CA LEU A 25 12.73 18.92 24.45
C LEU A 25 11.80 17.99 23.65
N PRO A 26 11.92 17.95 22.31
CA PRO A 26 11.16 17.02 21.52
C PRO A 26 11.40 15.56 21.92
N THR A 27 10.33 14.77 21.99
CA THR A 27 10.44 13.31 22.13
C THR A 27 10.77 12.66 20.79
N ASN A 28 10.17 13.19 19.71
CA ASN A 28 10.42 12.78 18.34
C ASN A 28 10.55 14.01 17.45
N ASP A 29 11.50 13.97 16.52
CA ASP A 29 11.66 14.93 15.42
C ASP A 29 11.69 14.16 14.10
N VAL A 30 10.74 14.44 13.20
CA VAL A 30 10.54 13.75 11.93
C VAL A 30 10.61 14.76 10.78
N ASP A 31 11.47 14.48 9.81
CA ASP A 31 11.55 15.21 8.54
C ASP A 31 11.51 14.21 7.38
N ASP A 32 10.34 14.07 6.77
CA ASP A 32 10.09 13.18 5.65
C ASP A 32 9.74 13.98 4.40
N ASN A 33 10.48 13.78 3.33
CA ASN A 33 10.20 14.34 2.01
C ASN A 33 10.17 13.24 0.97
N THR A 34 9.03 13.08 0.31
CA THR A 34 8.84 12.10 -0.76
C THR A 34 8.49 12.79 -2.05
N THR A 35 9.25 12.50 -3.09
CA THR A 35 8.97 12.94 -4.45
C THR A 35 8.70 11.72 -5.32
N THR A 36 7.63 11.74 -6.08
CA THR A 36 7.23 10.63 -6.93
C THR A 36 7.00 11.11 -8.36
N PHE A 37 7.68 10.46 -9.30
CA PHE A 37 7.40 10.60 -10.73
C PHE A 37 6.74 9.32 -11.25
N ARG A 38 5.62 9.47 -11.97
CA ARG A 38 4.84 8.36 -12.53
C ARG A 38 4.66 8.51 -14.03
N LEU A 39 4.89 7.42 -14.74
CA LEU A 39 4.58 7.27 -16.16
C LEU A 39 3.60 6.11 -16.32
N SER A 40 2.46 6.36 -16.94
CA SER A 40 1.46 5.32 -17.20
C SER A 40 1.05 5.27 -18.66
N SER A 41 0.82 4.04 -19.13
CA SER A 41 0.25 3.77 -20.46
C SER A 41 -0.90 2.78 -20.31
N TYR A 42 -1.93 2.98 -21.12
CA TYR A 42 -3.14 2.18 -21.11
C TYR A 42 -3.59 1.92 -22.54
N TYR A 43 -3.91 0.67 -22.84
CA TYR A 43 -4.42 0.24 -24.13
C TYR A 43 -5.70 -0.57 -23.96
N ASN A 44 -6.72 -0.26 -24.74
CA ASN A 44 -8.01 -0.95 -24.76
C ASN A 44 -8.36 -1.34 -26.19
N LEU A 45 -8.47 -2.65 -26.44
CA LEU A 45 -8.73 -3.22 -27.74
C LEU A 45 -10.05 -4.01 -27.71
N LYS A 46 -11.02 -3.55 -28.50
CA LYS A 46 -12.21 -4.34 -28.80
C LYS A 46 -11.87 -5.32 -29.92
N MET A 47 -11.54 -6.56 -29.55
CA MET A 47 -11.12 -7.59 -30.52
C MET A 47 -12.26 -8.05 -31.42
N ASN A 48 -13.48 -8.16 -30.86
CA ASN A 48 -14.71 -8.49 -31.58
C ASN A 48 -15.95 -8.07 -30.76
N ALA A 49 -17.15 -8.44 -31.22
CA ALA A 49 -18.40 -8.10 -30.55
C ALA A 49 -18.55 -8.69 -29.13
N ARG A 50 -17.77 -9.73 -28.79
CA ARG A 50 -17.83 -10.45 -27.50
C ARG A 50 -16.60 -10.27 -26.64
N THR A 51 -15.46 -9.82 -27.21
CA THR A 51 -14.17 -9.82 -26.54
C THR A 51 -13.56 -8.44 -26.50
N THR A 52 -13.22 -7.98 -25.30
CA THR A 52 -12.44 -6.75 -25.07
C THR A 52 -11.19 -7.14 -24.31
N PHE A 53 -10.04 -6.71 -24.81
CA PHE A 53 -8.74 -6.86 -24.14
C PHE A 53 -8.29 -5.51 -23.62
N ARG A 54 -7.71 -5.49 -22.41
CA ARG A 54 -7.16 -4.30 -21.79
C ARG A 54 -5.78 -4.63 -21.23
N THR A 55 -4.83 -3.75 -21.42
CA THR A 55 -3.51 -3.86 -20.84
C THR A 55 -2.97 -2.49 -20.51
N GLY A 56 -2.05 -2.42 -19.58
CA GLY A 56 -1.41 -1.17 -19.23
C GLY A 56 -0.21 -1.40 -18.33
N MET A 57 0.55 -0.34 -18.14
CA MET A 57 1.70 -0.30 -17.25
C MET A 57 1.72 1.01 -16.47
N LEU A 58 2.28 0.94 -15.28
CA LEU A 58 2.66 2.07 -14.45
C LEU A 58 4.13 1.88 -14.03
N LEU A 59 4.95 2.86 -14.36
CA LEU A 59 6.33 2.97 -13.87
C LEU A 59 6.40 4.14 -12.92
N GLN A 60 6.97 3.92 -11.76
CA GLN A 60 7.08 4.91 -10.71
C GLN A 60 8.53 4.99 -10.22
N ARG A 61 9.05 6.21 -10.15
CA ARG A 61 10.30 6.53 -9.45
C ARG A 61 9.95 7.29 -8.18
N ASN A 62 10.34 6.74 -7.06
CA ASN A 62 10.23 7.39 -5.76
C ASN A 62 11.61 7.92 -5.35
N GLN A 63 11.67 9.15 -4.90
CA GLN A 63 12.80 9.73 -4.19
C GLN A 63 12.34 10.00 -2.77
N LEU A 64 13.02 9.45 -1.80
CA LEU A 64 12.73 9.59 -0.39
C LEU A 64 13.95 10.21 0.31
N ASN A 65 13.71 11.28 1.04
CA ASN A 65 14.61 11.78 2.06
C ASN A 65 13.87 11.70 3.37
N THR A 66 14.36 10.90 4.32
CA THR A 66 13.72 10.68 5.62
C THR A 66 14.76 10.74 6.71
N TYR A 67 14.49 11.55 7.74
CA TYR A 67 15.30 11.61 8.93
C TYR A 67 14.39 11.63 10.15
N THR A 68 14.66 10.77 11.12
CA THR A 68 13.89 10.71 12.35
C THR A 68 14.80 10.51 13.54
N LEU A 69 14.75 11.44 14.46
CA LEU A 69 15.29 11.33 15.79
C LEU A 69 14.19 10.96 16.77
N SER A 70 14.47 10.06 17.68
CA SER A 70 13.57 9.72 18.78
C SER A 70 14.36 9.38 20.03
N ARG A 71 13.85 9.79 21.18
CA ARG A 71 14.31 9.32 22.48
C ARG A 71 13.30 8.44 23.19
N GLU A 72 12.22 8.11 22.49
CA GLU A 72 11.22 7.20 23.00
C GLU A 72 11.83 5.80 23.23
N ARG A 73 11.67 5.25 24.44
CA ARG A 73 12.21 3.95 24.85
C ARG A 73 13.74 3.83 24.77
N GLN A 74 14.46 4.93 24.74
CA GLN A 74 15.91 4.92 24.78
C GLN A 74 16.41 4.97 26.25
N PRO A 75 17.61 4.43 26.54
CA PRO A 75 18.22 4.59 27.85
C PRO A 75 18.69 6.03 28.05
N ASP A 76 18.78 6.43 29.31
CA ASP A 76 19.50 7.62 29.73
C ASP A 76 20.96 7.20 29.99
N LEU A 77 21.87 7.53 29.08
CA LEU A 77 23.28 7.15 29.16
C LEU A 77 24.16 8.27 29.75
N ASP A 78 23.73 9.51 29.62
CA ASP A 78 24.48 10.67 30.13
C ASP A 78 24.06 11.11 31.54
N GLY A 79 22.94 10.57 32.05
CA GLY A 79 22.48 10.77 33.43
C GLY A 79 21.78 12.10 33.66
N ASP A 80 21.25 12.73 32.61
CA ASP A 80 20.52 14.00 32.73
C ASP A 80 19.05 13.81 33.15
N GLY A 81 18.58 12.56 33.26
CA GLY A 81 17.24 12.16 33.67
C GLY A 81 16.28 12.01 32.49
N LEU A 82 16.77 12.12 31.27
CA LEU A 82 15.99 11.91 30.05
C LEU A 82 16.62 10.82 29.17
N PRO A 83 15.81 10.07 28.40
CA PRO A 83 16.34 9.14 27.41
C PRO A 83 17.15 9.88 26.33
N ASP A 84 18.29 9.31 25.91
CA ASP A 84 19.11 9.86 24.83
C ASP A 84 18.41 9.78 23.45
N TYR A 85 18.76 10.68 22.55
CA TYR A 85 18.30 10.60 21.19
C TYR A 85 18.96 9.47 20.41
N ASN A 86 18.14 8.76 19.63
CA ASN A 86 18.57 7.77 18.67
C ASN A 86 18.04 8.09 17.28
N VAL A 87 18.87 7.89 16.27
CA VAL A 87 18.46 8.01 14.87
C VAL A 87 17.67 6.75 14.48
N GLN A 88 16.37 6.90 14.36
CA GLN A 88 15.49 5.80 13.96
C GLN A 88 15.38 5.63 12.45
N ARG A 89 15.57 6.71 11.69
CA ARG A 89 15.60 6.69 10.23
C ARG A 89 16.61 7.74 9.74
N ASP A 90 17.38 7.35 8.74
CA ASP A 90 18.30 8.24 8.03
C ASP A 90 18.54 7.63 6.65
N PHE A 91 17.85 8.18 5.64
CA PHE A 91 17.94 7.70 4.28
C PHE A 91 17.69 8.85 3.29
N ASP A 92 18.56 8.94 2.29
CA ASP A 92 18.38 9.78 1.12
C ASP A 92 18.67 8.95 -0.13
N GLY A 93 17.65 8.69 -0.92
CA GLY A 93 17.82 7.86 -2.11
C GLY A 93 16.53 7.62 -2.87
N GLY A 94 16.63 6.86 -3.95
CA GLY A 94 15.50 6.59 -4.81
C GLY A 94 15.43 5.15 -5.27
N PHE A 95 14.22 4.68 -5.52
CA PHE A 95 13.92 3.34 -6.00
C PHE A 95 12.72 3.34 -6.96
N ASN A 96 12.62 2.30 -7.75
CA ASN A 96 11.59 2.15 -8.76
C ASN A 96 10.51 1.17 -8.31
N GLN A 97 9.31 1.39 -8.82
CA GLN A 97 8.20 0.45 -8.76
C GLN A 97 7.63 0.30 -10.17
N ALA A 98 7.30 -0.91 -10.56
CA ALA A 98 6.71 -1.20 -11.85
C ALA A 98 5.47 -2.07 -11.68
N GLU A 99 4.42 -1.71 -12.40
CA GLU A 99 3.17 -2.46 -12.44
C GLU A 99 2.79 -2.70 -13.88
N VAL A 100 2.35 -3.91 -14.19
CA VAL A 100 1.84 -4.28 -15.50
C VAL A 100 0.57 -5.10 -15.31
N PHE A 101 -0.44 -4.85 -16.13
CA PHE A 101 -1.64 -5.66 -16.10
C PHE A 101 -2.11 -6.05 -17.50
N ALA A 102 -2.76 -7.19 -17.58
CA ALA A 102 -3.51 -7.64 -18.75
C ALA A 102 -4.85 -8.22 -18.29
N GLN A 103 -5.92 -7.85 -18.96
CA GLN A 103 -7.28 -8.26 -18.61
C GLN A 103 -8.07 -8.55 -19.88
N ILE A 104 -8.88 -9.61 -19.86
CA ILE A 104 -9.83 -9.95 -20.89
C ILE A 104 -11.24 -9.94 -20.32
N GLN A 105 -12.15 -9.29 -21.02
CA GLN A 105 -13.58 -9.41 -20.81
C GLN A 105 -14.16 -10.20 -21.98
N TYR A 106 -14.90 -11.26 -21.65
CA TYR A 106 -15.52 -12.14 -22.63
C TYR A 106 -17.01 -12.31 -22.35
N ARG A 107 -17.84 -11.94 -23.32
CA ARG A 107 -19.28 -12.20 -23.30
C ARG A 107 -19.54 -13.63 -23.74
N LEU A 108 -19.63 -14.54 -22.75
CA LEU A 108 -19.85 -15.96 -22.98
C LEU A 108 -21.20 -16.24 -23.65
N THR A 109 -22.25 -15.55 -23.15
CA THR A 109 -23.59 -15.53 -23.72
C THR A 109 -24.14 -14.10 -23.68
N GLU A 110 -25.37 -13.87 -24.16
CA GLU A 110 -26.03 -12.55 -23.99
C GLU A 110 -26.28 -12.19 -22.52
N LYS A 111 -26.33 -13.20 -21.65
CA LYS A 111 -26.62 -13.04 -20.22
C LYS A 111 -25.41 -13.19 -19.30
N ILE A 112 -24.30 -13.78 -19.81
CA ILE A 112 -23.14 -14.09 -19.00
C ILE A 112 -21.91 -13.40 -19.58
N THR A 113 -21.26 -12.59 -18.74
CA THR A 113 -19.96 -11.97 -19.04
C THR A 113 -18.95 -12.43 -18.00
N VAL A 114 -17.81 -12.90 -18.47
CA VAL A 114 -16.66 -13.26 -17.62
C VAL A 114 -15.52 -12.26 -17.82
N ASN A 115 -14.80 -11.98 -16.76
CA ASN A 115 -13.59 -11.17 -16.77
C ASN A 115 -12.49 -12.00 -16.14
N GLY A 116 -11.30 -11.98 -16.74
CA GLY A 116 -10.11 -12.58 -16.17
C GLY A 116 -8.93 -11.67 -16.43
N GLY A 117 -8.00 -11.62 -15.50
CA GLY A 117 -6.82 -10.75 -15.63
C GLY A 117 -5.71 -11.14 -14.67
N LEU A 118 -4.55 -10.63 -14.99
CA LEU A 118 -3.36 -10.70 -14.17
C LEU A 118 -2.81 -9.28 -14.03
N HIS A 119 -2.51 -8.88 -12.82
CA HIS A 119 -1.72 -7.71 -12.50
C HIS A 119 -0.41 -8.17 -11.87
N THR A 120 0.67 -7.47 -12.14
CA THR A 120 1.98 -7.74 -11.52
C THR A 120 2.52 -6.47 -10.91
N LEU A 121 3.19 -6.61 -9.79
CA LEU A 121 3.84 -5.56 -9.04
C LEU A 121 5.29 -5.95 -8.77
N TYR A 122 6.22 -5.07 -9.09
CA TYR A 122 7.64 -5.19 -8.74
C TYR A 122 8.07 -3.95 -7.95
N PHE A 123 8.79 -4.16 -6.86
CA PHE A 123 9.31 -3.11 -6.00
C PHE A 123 10.81 -3.30 -5.80
N GLU A 124 11.61 -2.36 -6.32
CA GLU A 124 13.06 -2.46 -6.40
C GLU A 124 13.74 -2.51 -5.01
N LYS A 125 13.25 -1.73 -4.04
CA LYS A 125 13.90 -1.61 -2.71
C LYS A 125 14.07 -2.97 -2.01
N THR A 126 13.06 -3.85 -2.15
CA THR A 126 13.05 -5.19 -1.53
C THR A 126 13.16 -6.32 -2.55
N GLU A 127 13.31 -5.98 -3.85
CA GLU A 127 13.32 -6.93 -4.98
C GLU A 127 12.06 -7.83 -5.02
N ASN A 128 11.00 -7.41 -4.34
CA ASN A 128 9.76 -8.17 -4.26
C ASN A 128 8.98 -8.10 -5.57
N PHE A 129 8.45 -9.26 -5.97
CA PHE A 129 7.55 -9.41 -7.11
C PHE A 129 6.25 -10.07 -6.66
N ALA A 130 5.13 -9.55 -7.13
CA ALA A 130 3.81 -10.13 -6.90
C ALA A 130 3.07 -10.36 -8.20
N ALA A 131 2.34 -11.48 -8.27
CA ALA A 131 1.37 -11.79 -9.33
C ALA A 131 -0.03 -11.86 -8.73
N GLU A 132 -0.95 -11.09 -9.28
CA GLU A 132 -2.28 -10.82 -8.73
C GLU A 132 -3.36 -11.24 -9.72
N PRO A 133 -3.76 -12.52 -9.71
CA PRO A 133 -4.88 -12.98 -10.52
C PRO A 133 -6.20 -12.36 -10.05
N ARG A 134 -7.05 -12.02 -11.02
CA ARG A 134 -8.39 -11.47 -10.80
C ARG A 134 -9.37 -12.15 -11.75
N ALA A 135 -10.53 -12.53 -11.25
CA ALA A 135 -11.59 -13.12 -12.04
C ALA A 135 -12.95 -12.64 -11.58
N ALA A 136 -13.87 -12.48 -12.50
CA ALA A 136 -15.26 -12.16 -12.18
C ALA A 136 -16.23 -12.73 -13.20
N ILE A 137 -17.41 -13.06 -12.74
CA ILE A 137 -18.56 -13.44 -13.58
C ILE A 137 -19.73 -12.51 -13.25
N ASN A 138 -20.40 -12.05 -14.28
CA ASN A 138 -21.67 -11.33 -14.19
C ASN A 138 -22.72 -12.10 -14.94
N TRP A 139 -23.84 -12.39 -14.28
CA TRP A 139 -24.92 -13.19 -14.82
C TRP A 139 -26.27 -12.47 -14.70
N GLN A 140 -26.86 -12.12 -15.83
CA GLN A 140 -28.20 -11.59 -15.93
C GLN A 140 -29.19 -12.76 -15.79
N VAL A 141 -29.59 -13.09 -14.57
CA VAL A 141 -30.46 -14.26 -14.26
C VAL A 141 -31.90 -14.04 -14.76
N ALA A 142 -32.36 -12.78 -14.77
CA ALA A 142 -33.66 -12.37 -15.31
C ALA A 142 -33.57 -10.91 -15.83
N PRO A 143 -34.56 -10.39 -16.59
CA PRO A 143 -34.47 -9.06 -17.21
C PRO A 143 -34.13 -7.90 -16.24
N LYS A 144 -34.51 -8.03 -14.96
CA LYS A 144 -34.30 -7.03 -13.93
C LYS A 144 -33.30 -7.44 -12.84
N HIS A 145 -32.72 -8.65 -12.93
CA HIS A 145 -31.92 -9.25 -11.88
C HIS A 145 -30.56 -9.67 -12.39
N GLN A 146 -29.49 -9.23 -11.74
CA GLN A 146 -28.13 -9.60 -12.05
C GLN A 146 -27.43 -10.11 -10.80
N LEU A 147 -26.69 -11.21 -10.94
CA LEU A 147 -25.74 -11.71 -9.96
C LEU A 147 -24.33 -11.45 -10.43
N SER A 148 -23.42 -11.22 -9.49
CA SER A 148 -22.00 -11.12 -9.74
C SER A 148 -21.20 -11.88 -8.70
N LEU A 149 -20.10 -12.48 -9.11
CA LEU A 149 -19.10 -13.07 -8.23
C LEU A 149 -17.74 -12.59 -8.72
N GLY A 150 -16.92 -12.07 -7.83
CA GLY A 150 -15.58 -11.61 -8.12
C GLY A 150 -14.58 -12.13 -7.10
N TYR A 151 -13.41 -12.52 -7.59
CA TYR A 151 -12.24 -12.83 -6.79
C TYR A 151 -11.05 -12.01 -7.26
N GLY A 152 -10.24 -11.53 -6.32
CA GLY A 152 -8.99 -10.84 -6.61
C GLY A 152 -7.96 -11.05 -5.51
N LEU A 153 -6.72 -11.26 -5.94
CA LEU A 153 -5.54 -11.16 -5.12
C LEU A 153 -4.93 -9.77 -5.31
N HIS A 154 -4.55 -9.12 -4.23
CA HIS A 154 -3.91 -7.80 -4.22
C HIS A 154 -2.73 -7.82 -3.26
N ASN A 155 -1.65 -7.15 -3.63
CA ASN A 155 -0.50 -6.94 -2.77
C ASN A 155 -0.25 -5.44 -2.62
N GLN A 156 0.26 -5.06 -1.47
CA GLN A 156 0.52 -3.67 -1.14
C GLN A 156 1.90 -3.55 -0.48
N THR A 157 2.68 -2.57 -0.96
CA THR A 157 3.91 -2.14 -0.27
C THR A 157 3.55 -1.46 1.05
N GLN A 158 4.44 -1.56 2.01
CA GLN A 158 4.38 -0.73 3.21
C GLN A 158 4.63 0.75 2.87
N PRO A 159 4.25 1.69 3.74
CA PRO A 159 4.67 3.09 3.62
C PRO A 159 6.20 3.18 3.52
N LEU A 160 6.70 4.04 2.62
CA LEU A 160 8.12 4.06 2.28
C LEU A 160 9.06 4.25 3.48
N PRO A 161 8.78 5.15 4.44
CA PRO A 161 9.66 5.34 5.60
C PRO A 161 9.83 4.09 6.48
N VAL A 162 8.85 3.17 6.46
CA VAL A 162 8.90 1.94 7.27
C VAL A 162 10.08 1.03 6.90
N PHE A 163 10.48 1.01 5.62
CA PHE A 163 11.58 0.18 5.14
C PHE A 163 12.96 0.61 5.68
N PHE A 164 13.07 1.84 6.18
CA PHE A 164 14.32 2.45 6.65
C PHE A 164 14.37 2.57 8.17
N GLN A 165 13.49 1.87 8.87
CA GLN A 165 13.49 1.83 10.32
C GLN A 165 14.77 1.16 10.82
N ARG A 166 15.44 1.81 11.77
CA ARG A 166 16.64 1.33 12.44
C ARG A 166 16.37 1.06 13.91
N GLU A 167 17.05 0.07 14.44
CA GLU A 167 17.10 -0.23 15.84
C GLU A 167 18.54 -0.22 16.31
N THR A 168 18.81 0.41 17.46
CA THR A 168 20.12 0.36 18.10
C THR A 168 20.17 -0.81 19.04
N LEU A 169 21.10 -1.72 18.75
CA LEU A 169 21.35 -2.89 19.58
C LEU A 169 22.09 -2.52 20.87
N PRO A 170 22.10 -3.41 21.91
CA PRO A 170 22.77 -3.14 23.18
C PRO A 170 24.28 -2.90 23.08
N ASP A 171 24.91 -3.31 21.98
CA ASP A 171 26.33 -3.06 21.69
C ASP A 171 26.61 -1.71 21.02
N GLY A 172 25.54 -0.88 20.81
CA GLY A 172 25.62 0.42 20.15
C GLY A 172 25.57 0.36 18.61
N THR A 173 25.47 -0.83 18.01
CA THR A 173 25.33 -0.94 16.54
C THR A 173 23.89 -0.63 16.12
N SER A 174 23.72 0.03 14.98
CA SER A 174 22.40 0.31 14.40
C SER A 174 22.15 -0.59 13.19
N VAL A 175 21.02 -1.27 13.17
CA VAL A 175 20.60 -2.18 12.09
C VAL A 175 19.26 -1.75 11.49
N GLU A 176 19.12 -1.91 10.17
CA GLU A 176 17.80 -1.75 9.52
C GLU A 176 17.00 -3.03 9.75
N THR A 177 15.85 -2.92 10.43
CA THR A 177 15.03 -4.06 10.82
C THR A 177 13.99 -4.44 9.77
N ASN A 178 13.66 -3.50 8.87
CA ASN A 178 12.52 -3.61 7.95
C ASN A 178 12.93 -3.60 6.46
N SER A 179 14.22 -3.76 6.17
CA SER A 179 14.78 -3.60 4.83
C SER A 179 14.23 -4.58 3.80
N ASP A 180 13.72 -5.74 4.23
CA ASP A 180 13.29 -6.88 3.43
C ASP A 180 11.79 -7.23 3.62
N LEU A 181 10.99 -6.30 4.15
CA LEU A 181 9.55 -6.53 4.34
C LEU A 181 8.87 -6.95 3.03
N ALA A 182 8.10 -8.03 3.12
CA ALA A 182 7.26 -8.51 2.04
C ALA A 182 6.05 -7.59 1.81
N PHE A 183 5.37 -7.78 0.68
CA PHE A 183 4.07 -7.16 0.45
C PHE A 183 3.03 -7.73 1.42
N THR A 184 2.20 -6.86 1.98
CA THR A 184 0.94 -7.31 2.58
C THR A 184 0.04 -7.85 1.48
N ARG A 185 -0.41 -9.09 1.65
CA ARG A 185 -1.28 -9.80 0.70
C ARG A 185 -2.72 -9.76 1.17
N ASN A 186 -3.63 -9.48 0.24
CA ASN A 186 -5.04 -9.40 0.49
C ASN A 186 -5.84 -10.16 -0.57
N GLN A 187 -6.64 -11.14 -0.14
CA GLN A 187 -7.57 -11.85 -0.99
C GLN A 187 -8.98 -11.33 -0.76
N HIS A 188 -9.69 -11.05 -1.85
CA HIS A 188 -11.06 -10.57 -1.83
C HIS A 188 -11.98 -11.54 -2.55
N LEU A 189 -13.10 -11.86 -1.94
CA LEU A 189 -14.23 -12.53 -2.57
C LEU A 189 -15.46 -11.66 -2.41
N VAL A 190 -16.11 -11.31 -3.52
CA VAL A 190 -17.28 -10.44 -3.53
C VAL A 190 -18.42 -11.11 -4.25
N PHE A 191 -19.57 -11.23 -3.58
CA PHE A 191 -20.83 -11.63 -4.18
C PHE A 191 -21.76 -10.43 -4.25
N GLY A 192 -22.33 -10.15 -5.42
CA GLY A 192 -23.23 -9.02 -5.65
C GLY A 192 -24.56 -9.47 -6.26
N TYR A 193 -25.62 -8.80 -5.82
CA TYR A 193 -26.96 -8.89 -6.40
C TYR A 193 -27.45 -7.50 -6.74
N GLU A 194 -27.93 -7.33 -7.96
CA GLU A 194 -28.51 -6.10 -8.46
C GLU A 194 -29.95 -6.32 -8.96
N PHE A 195 -30.85 -5.45 -8.54
CA PHE A 195 -32.26 -5.44 -8.95
C PHE A 195 -32.66 -4.07 -9.51
N LYS A 196 -33.20 -4.06 -10.73
CA LYS A 196 -33.70 -2.85 -11.41
C LYS A 196 -35.21 -2.92 -11.60
N PRO A 197 -36.02 -2.58 -10.58
CA PRO A 197 -37.50 -2.66 -10.66
C PRO A 197 -38.07 -1.75 -11.78
N ALA A 198 -37.47 -0.58 -11.99
CA ALA A 198 -37.84 0.40 -12.99
C ALA A 198 -36.60 1.07 -13.59
N PRO A 199 -36.69 1.79 -14.74
CA PRO A 199 -35.55 2.43 -15.40
C PRO A 199 -34.74 3.39 -14.52
N SER A 200 -35.43 4.07 -13.58
CA SER A 200 -34.84 5.05 -12.66
C SER A 200 -34.47 4.48 -11.28
N TRP A 201 -34.70 3.17 -11.05
CA TRP A 201 -34.43 2.53 -9.77
C TRP A 201 -33.40 1.41 -9.91
N ARG A 202 -32.38 1.44 -9.03
CA ARG A 202 -31.37 0.41 -8.91
C ARG A 202 -31.14 0.11 -7.44
N VAL A 203 -31.33 -1.13 -7.06
CA VAL A 203 -31.03 -1.66 -5.72
C VAL A 203 -29.85 -2.61 -5.88
N LYS A 204 -28.81 -2.43 -5.07
CA LYS A 204 -27.62 -3.29 -5.06
C LYS A 204 -27.35 -3.76 -3.64
N ALA A 205 -27.11 -5.05 -3.48
CA ALA A 205 -26.60 -5.67 -2.26
C ALA A 205 -25.32 -6.40 -2.55
N GLU A 206 -24.33 -6.28 -1.65
CA GLU A 206 -23.04 -6.95 -1.78
C GLU A 206 -22.66 -7.59 -0.45
N ALA A 207 -22.14 -8.80 -0.52
CA ALA A 207 -21.45 -9.46 0.56
C ALA A 207 -20.00 -9.69 0.14
N TYR A 208 -19.05 -9.42 1.02
CA TYR A 208 -17.63 -9.61 0.75
C TYR A 208 -16.93 -10.32 1.89
N GLY A 209 -15.93 -11.11 1.55
CA GLY A 209 -14.94 -11.67 2.45
C GLY A 209 -13.56 -11.15 2.08
N GLN A 210 -12.73 -10.91 3.07
CA GLN A 210 -11.38 -10.41 2.91
C GLN A 210 -10.43 -11.16 3.86
N TRP A 211 -9.30 -11.61 3.33
CA TRP A 211 -8.27 -12.30 4.10
C TRP A 211 -6.94 -11.61 3.86
N LEU A 212 -6.38 -11.06 4.94
CA LEU A 212 -5.07 -10.44 4.93
C LEU A 212 -4.03 -11.41 5.47
N THR A 213 -2.89 -11.48 4.79
CA THR A 213 -1.70 -12.23 5.20
C THR A 213 -0.46 -11.37 5.01
N ASP A 214 0.65 -11.77 5.63
CA ASP A 214 1.93 -11.07 5.55
C ASP A 214 1.83 -9.59 5.99
N VAL A 215 0.96 -9.32 6.97
CA VAL A 215 0.82 -8.00 7.59
C VAL A 215 1.96 -7.83 8.59
N PRO A 216 2.82 -6.82 8.43
CA PRO A 216 3.84 -6.53 9.43
C PRO A 216 3.21 -6.20 10.78
N VAL A 217 3.78 -6.74 11.84
CA VAL A 217 3.39 -6.47 13.22
C VAL A 217 4.63 -6.12 14.02
N GLU A 218 4.50 -5.25 14.99
CA GLU A 218 5.58 -4.96 15.92
C GLU A 218 5.90 -6.19 16.76
N GLN A 219 7.19 -6.44 16.99
CA GLN A 219 7.64 -7.54 17.87
C GLN A 219 7.32 -7.27 19.33
N GLN A 220 7.29 -6.01 19.74
CA GLN A 220 6.89 -5.57 21.07
C GLN A 220 5.63 -4.70 20.93
N PRO A 221 4.57 -4.96 21.74
CA PRO A 221 3.37 -4.14 21.69
C PRO A 221 3.70 -2.67 21.98
N SER A 222 3.37 -1.76 21.06
CA SER A 222 3.36 -0.34 21.34
C SER A 222 2.06 -0.01 22.09
N SER A 223 2.16 0.86 23.09
CA SER A 223 0.99 1.48 23.69
C SER A 223 0.54 2.63 22.77
N PHE A 224 -0.43 2.38 21.90
CA PHE A 224 -1.21 3.44 21.28
C PHE A 224 -2.39 3.81 22.17
#